data_b60c9608de65a737865dd53ed774f67b
#
_entry.id   b60c9608de65a737865dd53ed774f67b
#
_cell.length_a   1.000
_cell.length_b   1.000
_cell.length_c   1.000
_cell.angle_alpha   90.00
_cell.angle_beta   90.00
_cell.angle_gamma   90.00
#
_symmetry.space_group_name_H-M   'P 1'
#
loop_
_entity.id
_entity.type
_entity.pdbx_description
1 polymer ?
#
loop_
_entity_poly.entity_id
_entity_poly.type
_entity_poly.pdbx_seq_one_letter_code
_entity_poly.pdbx_strand_id
1 'polypeptide(L)'
;QLGAVHQLGVQIPPTMITNDPEDVRRFAQSHARVIFKPVYGGAHTRDLGPAHLAPHRLELALQLAPITLQAYIPGTNVRSYVLGNAVYTAEIRSASLDFREDSHAVVLPMALPADVQEQCLAIARTLFLTWTAIDWRLTPWGEYVFLEANPSPMFLHFERQTGFPITQDLVHLLMQ
;
A
#
# COMPACT_ATOMS: atom_id res chain seq x y z
N GLN A 1 -2.47 5.84 9.66
CA GLN A 1 -1.25 5.05 9.38
C GLN A 1 -0.15 5.95 8.83
N LEU A 2 -0.34 6.59 7.66
CA LEU A 2 0.69 7.35 6.95
C LEU A 2 1.43 8.35 7.85
N GLY A 3 0.71 9.19 8.60
CA GLY A 3 1.33 10.18 9.49
C GLY A 3 2.19 9.55 10.59
N ALA A 4 1.73 8.46 11.21
CA ALA A 4 2.51 7.76 12.24
C ALA A 4 3.76 7.10 11.64
N VAL A 5 3.65 6.52 10.45
CA VAL A 5 4.79 5.90 9.74
C VAL A 5 5.79 6.96 9.27
N HIS A 6 5.32 8.11 8.80
CA HIS A 6 6.18 9.22 8.41
C HIS A 6 7.04 9.75 9.59
N GLN A 7 6.49 9.76 10.81
CA GLN A 7 7.26 10.14 12.02
C GLN A 7 8.41 9.19 12.34
N LEU A 8 8.44 7.99 11.80
CA LEU A 8 9.57 7.05 11.88
C LEU A 8 10.67 7.35 10.86
N GLY A 9 10.54 8.40 10.04
CA GLY A 9 11.47 8.70 8.95
C GLY A 9 11.27 7.86 7.69
N VAL A 10 10.18 7.04 7.64
CA VAL A 10 9.86 6.22 6.47
C VAL A 10 9.23 7.10 5.39
N GLN A 11 9.65 6.91 4.15
CA GLN A 11 9.07 7.61 3.01
C GLN A 11 7.63 7.18 2.76
N ILE A 12 6.74 8.15 2.55
CA ILE A 12 5.36 7.96 2.17
C ILE A 12 5.04 8.79 0.92
N PRO A 13 4.08 8.39 0.07
CA PRO A 13 3.67 9.23 -1.05
C PRO A 13 2.94 10.48 -0.56
N PRO A 14 3.07 11.64 -1.22
CA PRO A 14 2.18 12.76 -1.01
C PRO A 14 0.73 12.30 -1.07
N THR A 15 -0.01 12.57 -0.01
CA THR A 15 -1.38 12.03 0.19
C THR A 15 -2.30 13.11 0.74
N MET A 16 -3.52 13.17 0.22
CA MET A 16 -4.59 14.03 0.70
C MET A 16 -5.89 13.24 0.82
N ILE A 17 -6.65 13.50 1.86
CA ILE A 17 -8.01 12.99 2.02
C ILE A 17 -8.94 14.20 2.02
N THR A 18 -9.88 14.24 1.09
CA THR A 18 -10.78 15.38 0.93
C THR A 18 -12.11 14.99 0.28
N ASN A 19 -13.13 15.80 0.52
CA ASN A 19 -14.37 15.85 -0.23
C ASN A 19 -14.60 17.22 -0.90
N ASP A 20 -13.57 18.08 -0.93
CA ASP A 20 -13.61 19.36 -1.61
C ASP A 20 -13.11 19.22 -3.06
N PRO A 21 -13.93 19.54 -4.08
CA PRO A 21 -13.51 19.51 -5.49
C PRO A 21 -12.30 20.37 -5.81
N GLU A 22 -12.12 21.51 -5.13
CA GLU A 22 -10.98 22.40 -5.37
C GLU A 22 -9.67 21.81 -4.87
N ASP A 23 -9.70 21.12 -3.74
CA ASP A 23 -8.56 20.36 -3.22
C ASP A 23 -8.13 19.27 -4.21
N VAL A 24 -9.11 18.54 -4.78
CA VAL A 24 -8.83 17.50 -5.79
C VAL A 24 -8.14 18.10 -7.01
N ARG A 25 -8.66 19.24 -7.54
CA ARG A 25 -8.07 19.91 -8.70
C ARG A 25 -6.66 20.42 -8.41
N ARG A 26 -6.45 21.04 -7.25
CA ARG A 26 -5.16 21.55 -6.82
C ARG A 26 -4.13 20.43 -6.66
N PHE A 27 -4.51 19.32 -6.04
CA PHE A 27 -3.65 18.14 -5.89
C PHE A 27 -3.30 17.55 -7.25
N ALA A 28 -4.27 17.44 -8.17
CA ALA A 28 -4.04 16.94 -9.53
C ALA A 28 -3.09 17.84 -10.34
N GLN A 29 -3.13 19.16 -10.14
CA GLN A 29 -2.23 20.11 -10.81
C GLN A 29 -0.80 20.09 -10.27
N SER A 30 -0.63 19.73 -8.99
CA SER A 30 0.68 19.72 -8.33
C SER A 30 1.50 18.44 -8.52
N HIS A 31 0.91 17.38 -9.11
CA HIS A 31 1.55 16.09 -9.30
C HIS A 31 1.37 15.57 -10.73
N ALA A 32 2.44 15.02 -11.32
CA ALA A 32 2.43 14.54 -12.71
C ALA A 32 1.42 13.41 -12.97
N ARG A 33 1.21 12.53 -11.99
CA ARG A 33 0.21 11.46 -12.02
C ARG A 33 -0.36 11.26 -10.63
N VAL A 34 -1.67 11.19 -10.54
CA VAL A 34 -2.41 11.02 -9.28
C VAL A 34 -3.27 9.78 -9.38
N ILE A 35 -3.29 9.00 -8.33
CA ILE A 35 -4.21 7.89 -8.12
C ILE A 35 -5.20 8.26 -7.03
N PHE A 36 -6.36 7.63 -7.05
CA PHE A 36 -7.35 7.78 -5.99
C PHE A 36 -7.93 6.45 -5.54
N LYS A 37 -8.35 6.41 -4.29
CA LYS A 37 -9.01 5.26 -3.66
C LYS A 37 -10.04 5.74 -2.64
N PRO A 38 -11.06 4.95 -2.30
CA PRO A 38 -11.95 5.25 -1.19
C PRO A 38 -11.16 5.37 0.11
N VAL A 39 -11.67 6.16 1.07
CA VAL A 39 -11.09 6.27 2.42
C VAL A 39 -11.23 4.95 3.19
N TYR A 40 -12.37 4.28 3.03
CA TYR A 40 -12.63 2.94 3.57
C TYR A 40 -12.47 1.90 2.46
N GLY A 41 -11.87 0.75 2.79
CA GLY A 41 -11.52 -0.30 1.84
C GLY A 41 -12.71 -0.85 1.04
N GLY A 42 -12.41 -1.66 0.04
CA GLY A 42 -13.42 -2.39 -0.78
C GLY A 42 -13.43 -2.03 -2.25
N ALA A 43 -12.79 -0.94 -2.68
CA ALA A 43 -12.61 -0.64 -4.10
C ALA A 43 -11.14 -0.53 -4.49
N HIS A 44 -10.89 -0.74 -5.77
CA HIS A 44 -9.56 -0.72 -6.35
C HIS A 44 -9.00 0.68 -6.51
N THR A 45 -7.69 0.79 -6.49
CA THR A 45 -6.95 2.01 -6.82
C THR A 45 -7.10 2.34 -8.30
N ARG A 46 -7.39 3.60 -8.63
CA ARG A 46 -7.61 4.08 -10.01
C ARG A 46 -6.81 5.33 -10.31
N ASP A 47 -6.42 5.49 -11.58
CA ASP A 47 -5.85 6.74 -12.06
C ASP A 47 -6.89 7.87 -12.07
N LEU A 48 -6.48 9.05 -11.61
CA LEU A 48 -7.28 10.27 -11.67
C LEU A 48 -7.13 10.93 -13.06
N GLY A 49 -7.98 10.52 -13.98
CA GLY A 49 -7.97 11.09 -15.34
C GLY A 49 -8.93 12.28 -15.53
N PRO A 50 -8.88 12.97 -16.69
CA PRO A 50 -9.70 14.13 -16.98
C PRO A 50 -11.22 13.91 -16.80
N ALA A 51 -11.71 12.72 -17.13
CA ALA A 51 -13.12 12.37 -16.96
C ALA A 51 -13.59 12.39 -15.50
N HIS A 52 -12.69 12.15 -14.53
CA HIS A 52 -12.99 12.23 -13.10
C HIS A 52 -13.02 13.67 -12.59
N LEU A 53 -12.30 14.57 -13.27
CA LEU A 53 -12.21 16.00 -12.92
C LEU A 53 -13.34 16.84 -13.53
N ALA A 54 -14.22 16.24 -14.37
CA ALA A 54 -15.38 16.92 -14.92
C ALA A 54 -16.25 17.49 -13.77
N PRO A 55 -16.59 18.82 -13.76
CA PRO A 55 -17.14 19.50 -12.59
C PRO A 55 -18.31 18.79 -11.96
N HIS A 56 -19.37 18.56 -12.71
CA HIS A 56 -20.60 17.92 -12.22
C HIS A 56 -20.37 16.50 -11.67
N ARG A 57 -19.50 15.71 -12.33
CA ARG A 57 -19.19 14.33 -11.90
C ARG A 57 -18.38 14.32 -10.61
N LEU A 58 -17.40 15.20 -10.51
CA LEU A 58 -16.55 15.32 -9.33
C LEU A 58 -17.37 15.75 -8.11
N GLU A 59 -18.17 16.78 -8.25
CA GLU A 59 -19.05 17.29 -7.19
C GLU A 59 -20.01 16.21 -6.67
N LEU A 60 -20.71 15.51 -7.58
CA LEU A 60 -21.61 14.42 -7.18
C LEU A 60 -20.88 13.29 -6.45
N ALA A 61 -19.70 12.89 -6.93
CA ALA A 61 -18.94 11.81 -6.31
C ALA A 61 -18.49 12.20 -4.88
N LEU A 62 -18.04 13.43 -4.68
CA LEU A 62 -17.53 13.92 -3.39
C LEU A 62 -18.64 14.25 -2.39
N GLN A 63 -19.88 14.48 -2.83
CA GLN A 63 -21.03 14.57 -1.94
C GLN A 63 -21.34 13.23 -1.25
N LEU A 64 -21.00 12.10 -1.88
CA LEU A 64 -21.30 10.77 -1.35
C LEU A 64 -20.25 10.32 -0.32
N ALA A 65 -18.97 10.60 -0.57
CA ALA A 65 -17.88 10.20 0.31
C ALA A 65 -16.59 10.96 0.01
N PRO A 66 -15.72 11.21 1.01
CA PRO A 66 -14.37 11.67 0.77
C PRO A 66 -13.56 10.61 0.04
N ILE A 67 -12.54 11.05 -0.69
CA ILE A 67 -11.58 10.20 -1.39
C ILE A 67 -10.17 10.42 -0.85
N THR A 68 -9.35 9.37 -0.95
CA THR A 68 -7.91 9.47 -0.75
C THR A 68 -7.25 9.70 -2.11
N LEU A 69 -6.57 10.82 -2.28
CA LEU A 69 -5.69 11.14 -3.39
C LEU A 69 -4.26 10.80 -2.99
N GLN A 70 -3.50 10.27 -3.93
CA GLN A 70 -2.11 9.93 -3.69
C GLN A 70 -1.28 10.19 -4.95
N ALA A 71 -0.11 10.81 -4.80
CA ALA A 71 0.83 10.91 -5.91
C ALA A 71 1.27 9.49 -6.31
N TYR A 72 1.23 9.19 -7.61
CA TYR A 72 1.70 7.89 -8.10
C TYR A 72 3.21 7.76 -7.94
N ILE A 73 3.64 6.70 -7.30
CA ILE A 73 5.06 6.36 -7.17
C ILE A 73 5.41 5.31 -8.24
N PRO A 74 6.31 5.62 -9.19
CA PRO A 74 6.76 4.63 -10.18
C PRO A 74 7.57 3.53 -9.53
N GLY A 75 7.53 2.32 -10.10
CA GLY A 75 8.29 1.17 -9.59
C GLY A 75 7.46 -0.10 -9.51
N THR A 76 7.93 -1.07 -8.73
CA THR A 76 7.26 -2.36 -8.52
C THR A 76 6.56 -2.42 -7.15
N ASN A 77 5.58 -3.32 -7.01
CA ASN A 77 4.97 -3.58 -5.73
C ASN A 77 5.85 -4.55 -4.93
N VAL A 78 6.03 -4.26 -3.66
CA VAL A 78 6.66 -5.18 -2.71
C VAL A 78 5.72 -5.35 -1.53
N ARG A 79 5.52 -6.59 -1.11
CA ARG A 79 4.70 -6.91 0.07
C ARG A 79 5.53 -7.65 1.10
N SER A 80 5.48 -7.15 2.34
CA SER A 80 6.18 -7.73 3.49
C SER A 80 5.18 -8.16 4.54
N TYR A 81 5.11 -9.44 4.83
CA TYR A 81 4.35 -9.97 5.96
C TYR A 81 5.19 -9.91 7.22
N VAL A 82 4.68 -9.28 8.26
CA VAL A 82 5.29 -9.20 9.58
C VAL A 82 4.50 -10.09 10.54
N LEU A 83 5.18 -11.04 11.19
CA LEU A 83 4.64 -11.94 12.21
C LEU A 83 5.55 -11.90 13.43
N GLY A 84 5.16 -11.15 14.46
CA GLY A 84 6.04 -10.90 15.59
C GLY A 84 7.36 -10.26 15.14
N ASN A 85 8.45 -11.01 15.18
CA ASN A 85 9.79 -10.57 14.74
C ASN A 85 10.20 -11.13 13.36
N ALA A 86 9.39 -11.99 12.75
CA ALA A 86 9.66 -12.50 11.41
C ALA A 86 9.12 -11.56 10.32
N VAL A 87 9.87 -11.45 9.22
CA VAL A 87 9.47 -10.65 8.05
C VAL A 87 9.67 -11.48 6.78
N TYR A 88 8.59 -11.71 6.05
CA TYR A 88 8.57 -12.44 4.78
C TYR A 88 8.21 -11.51 3.65
N THR A 89 9.09 -11.34 2.68
CA THR A 89 8.91 -10.34 1.63
C THR A 89 8.99 -10.94 0.23
N ALA A 90 8.15 -10.42 -0.66
CA ALA A 90 8.22 -10.71 -2.09
C ALA A 90 7.94 -9.46 -2.92
N GLU A 91 8.58 -9.39 -4.09
CA GLU A 91 8.21 -8.49 -5.17
C GLU A 91 6.97 -9.03 -5.89
N ILE A 92 6.03 -8.15 -6.21
CA ILE A 92 4.83 -8.50 -6.98
C ILE A 92 4.89 -7.78 -8.32
N ARG A 93 5.22 -8.53 -9.38
CA ARG A 93 5.24 -8.03 -10.75
C ARG A 93 3.87 -8.14 -11.36
N SER A 94 3.30 -7.01 -11.73
CA SER A 94 1.97 -6.91 -12.33
C SER A 94 1.96 -5.83 -13.39
N ALA A 95 1.18 -6.05 -14.45
CA ALA A 95 0.89 -5.04 -15.46
C ALA A 95 -0.21 -4.07 -15.01
N SER A 96 -1.02 -4.44 -14.02
CA SER A 96 -2.12 -3.63 -13.50
C SER A 96 -1.65 -2.64 -12.43
N LEU A 97 -2.34 -1.48 -12.35
CA LEU A 97 -2.12 -0.51 -11.28
C LEU A 97 -2.36 -1.11 -9.90
N ASP A 98 -3.44 -1.87 -9.79
CA ASP A 98 -3.76 -2.68 -8.61
C ASP A 98 -3.47 -4.15 -8.95
N PHE A 99 -2.40 -4.71 -8.39
CA PHE A 99 -1.99 -6.08 -8.67
C PHE A 99 -3.04 -7.14 -8.30
N ARG A 100 -4.01 -6.79 -7.46
CA ARG A 100 -5.12 -7.69 -7.09
C ARG A 100 -6.08 -7.96 -8.25
N GLU A 101 -6.06 -7.10 -9.28
CA GLU A 101 -6.85 -7.27 -10.52
C GLU A 101 -6.11 -8.08 -11.59
N ASP A 102 -4.83 -8.40 -11.36
CA ASP A 102 -3.99 -9.09 -12.33
C ASP A 102 -3.84 -10.57 -11.96
N SER A 103 -4.60 -11.43 -12.65
CA SER A 103 -4.52 -12.89 -12.48
C SER A 103 -3.17 -13.49 -12.92
N HIS A 104 -2.34 -12.72 -13.64
CA HIS A 104 -1.01 -13.11 -14.12
C HIS A 104 0.11 -12.47 -13.28
N ALA A 105 -0.21 -11.80 -12.18
CA ALA A 105 0.78 -11.23 -11.28
C ALA A 105 1.73 -12.34 -10.77
N VAL A 106 3.03 -12.07 -10.85
CA VAL A 106 4.07 -12.99 -10.40
C VAL A 106 4.62 -12.52 -9.08
N VAL A 107 4.64 -13.42 -8.08
CA VAL A 107 5.16 -13.14 -6.74
C VAL A 107 6.53 -13.80 -6.61
N LEU A 108 7.57 -13.01 -6.39
CA LEU A 108 8.96 -13.46 -6.33
C LEU A 108 9.52 -13.19 -4.93
N PRO A 109 9.88 -14.24 -4.16
CA PRO A 109 10.55 -14.06 -2.89
C PRO A 109 11.79 -13.18 -3.01
N MET A 110 11.97 -12.25 -2.08
CA MET A 110 13.12 -11.37 -2.03
C MET A 110 13.57 -11.12 -0.60
N ALA A 111 14.87 -10.84 -0.42
CA ALA A 111 15.40 -10.31 0.84
C ALA A 111 15.28 -8.78 0.83
N LEU A 112 14.85 -8.21 1.95
CA LEU A 112 14.91 -6.77 2.17
C LEU A 112 16.31 -6.34 2.59
N PRO A 113 16.72 -5.09 2.26
CA PRO A 113 17.79 -4.42 2.98
C PRO A 113 17.51 -4.41 4.49
N ALA A 114 18.56 -4.50 5.30
CA ALA A 114 18.43 -4.64 6.76
C ALA A 114 17.66 -3.45 7.39
N ASP A 115 17.92 -2.24 6.94
CA ASP A 115 17.24 -1.03 7.37
C ASP A 115 15.74 -1.05 7.03
N VAL A 116 15.34 -1.55 5.85
CA VAL A 116 13.93 -1.69 5.45
C VAL A 116 13.24 -2.80 6.26
N GLN A 117 13.95 -3.89 6.58
CA GLN A 117 13.43 -4.91 7.47
C GLN A 117 13.18 -4.36 8.88
N GLU A 118 14.10 -3.55 9.41
CA GLU A 118 13.91 -2.84 10.69
C GLU A 118 12.71 -1.88 10.63
N GLN A 119 12.53 -1.17 9.52
CA GLN A 119 11.36 -0.32 9.30
C GLN A 119 10.05 -1.14 9.34
N CYS A 120 10.00 -2.33 8.73
CA CYS A 120 8.83 -3.21 8.82
C CYS A 120 8.44 -3.50 10.28
N LEU A 121 9.42 -3.88 11.09
CA LEU A 121 9.20 -4.18 12.52
C LEU A 121 8.80 -2.91 13.30
N ALA A 122 9.41 -1.77 13.02
CA ALA A 122 9.09 -0.50 13.65
C ALA A 122 7.66 -0.04 13.29
N ILE A 123 7.25 -0.18 12.03
CA ILE A 123 5.89 0.11 11.56
C ILE A 123 4.88 -0.75 12.28
N ALA A 124 5.10 -2.08 12.31
CA ALA A 124 4.21 -3.02 12.99
C ALA A 124 4.01 -2.64 14.46
N ARG A 125 5.11 -2.37 15.18
CA ARG A 125 5.04 -1.92 16.59
C ARG A 125 4.30 -0.60 16.76
N THR A 126 4.59 0.40 15.91
CA THR A 126 3.96 1.72 15.99
C THR A 126 2.47 1.69 15.72
N LEU A 127 2.03 0.77 14.88
CA LEU A 127 0.61 0.57 14.55
C LEU A 127 -0.08 -0.46 15.47
N PHE A 128 0.63 -1.00 16.47
CA PHE A 128 0.14 -2.03 17.39
C PHE A 128 -0.33 -3.30 16.68
N LEU A 129 0.40 -3.71 15.64
CA LEU A 129 0.09 -4.88 14.81
C LEU A 129 1.13 -5.97 15.05
N THR A 130 0.73 -7.06 15.70
CA THR A 130 1.57 -8.26 15.87
C THR A 130 1.64 -9.07 14.57
N TRP A 131 0.60 -8.94 13.74
CA TRP A 131 0.43 -9.55 12.43
C TRP A 131 -0.04 -8.49 11.42
N THR A 132 0.67 -8.36 10.31
CA THR A 132 0.29 -7.40 9.25
C THR A 132 0.96 -7.74 7.92
N ALA A 133 0.38 -7.27 6.81
CA ALA A 133 1.10 -7.12 5.54
C ALA A 133 1.33 -5.64 5.25
N ILE A 134 2.58 -5.28 5.00
CA ILE A 134 3.00 -3.94 4.62
C ILE A 134 3.20 -3.91 3.11
N ASP A 135 2.54 -2.96 2.46
CA ASP A 135 2.68 -2.71 1.03
C ASP A 135 3.62 -1.53 0.78
N TRP A 136 4.58 -1.75 -0.12
CA TRP A 136 5.59 -0.80 -0.54
C TRP A 136 5.57 -0.59 -2.04
N ARG A 137 6.04 0.59 -2.48
CA ARG A 137 6.54 0.78 -3.85
C ARG A 137 8.06 0.81 -3.81
N LEU A 138 8.70 -0.12 -4.52
CA LEU A 138 10.13 -0.08 -4.77
C LEU A 138 10.37 0.72 -6.05
N THR A 139 10.94 1.91 -5.88
CA THR A 139 11.23 2.80 -7.01
C THR A 139 12.35 2.26 -7.90
N PRO A 140 12.48 2.74 -9.16
CA PRO A 140 13.61 2.38 -10.03
C PRO A 140 15.00 2.77 -9.46
N TRP A 141 15.02 3.65 -8.47
CA TRP A 141 16.26 4.10 -7.78
C TRP A 141 16.57 3.33 -6.51
N GLY A 142 15.76 2.30 -6.20
CA GLY A 142 15.97 1.43 -5.03
C GLY A 142 15.35 1.93 -3.72
N GLU A 143 14.51 2.96 -3.77
CA GLU A 143 13.84 3.51 -2.58
C GLU A 143 12.55 2.75 -2.28
N TYR A 144 12.31 2.45 -1.00
CA TYR A 144 11.07 1.85 -0.52
C TYR A 144 10.14 2.93 0.01
N VAL A 145 8.97 3.07 -0.62
CA VAL A 145 7.93 4.04 -0.24
C VAL A 145 6.74 3.27 0.34
N PHE A 146 6.43 3.51 1.61
CA PHE A 146 5.33 2.85 2.32
C PHE A 146 3.98 3.30 1.77
N LEU A 147 3.10 2.34 1.47
CA LEU A 147 1.74 2.62 1.01
C LEU A 147 0.70 2.39 2.11
N GLU A 148 0.70 1.20 2.70
CA GLU A 148 -0.25 0.82 3.76
C GLU A 148 0.24 -0.39 4.56
N ALA A 149 -0.31 -0.56 5.77
CA ALA A 149 -0.21 -1.78 6.56
C ALA A 149 -1.61 -2.36 6.76
N ASN A 150 -1.82 -3.58 6.29
CA ASN A 150 -3.09 -4.28 6.39
C ASN A 150 -3.10 -5.16 7.65
N PRO A 151 -4.02 -4.92 8.62
CA PRO A 151 -4.06 -5.69 9.86
C PRO A 151 -4.68 -7.10 9.71
N SER A 152 -5.33 -7.38 8.57
CA SER A 152 -5.96 -8.67 8.31
C SER A 152 -5.70 -9.12 6.86
N PRO A 153 -4.43 -9.37 6.51
CA PRO A 153 -4.08 -9.67 5.14
C PRO A 153 -4.42 -11.10 4.75
N MET A 154 -4.94 -11.28 3.54
CA MET A 154 -5.00 -12.59 2.91
C MET A 154 -3.60 -13.03 2.49
N PHE A 155 -3.16 -14.21 2.92
CA PHE A 155 -1.78 -14.65 2.75
C PHE A 155 -1.62 -16.03 2.08
N LEU A 156 -2.64 -16.88 2.06
CA LEU A 156 -2.52 -18.26 1.56
C LEU A 156 -2.02 -18.35 0.12
N HIS A 157 -2.45 -17.44 -0.75
CA HIS A 157 -1.96 -17.39 -2.13
C HIS A 157 -0.49 -17.01 -2.18
N PHE A 158 -0.09 -15.99 -1.41
CA PHE A 158 1.29 -15.55 -1.30
C PHE A 158 2.21 -16.65 -0.72
N GLU A 159 1.79 -17.33 0.35
CA GLU A 159 2.51 -18.46 0.94
C GLU A 159 2.73 -19.58 -0.08
N ARG A 160 1.70 -19.95 -0.84
CA ARG A 160 1.81 -20.99 -1.88
C ARG A 160 2.80 -20.63 -2.99
N GLN A 161 2.84 -19.36 -3.40
CA GLN A 161 3.74 -18.91 -4.46
C GLN A 161 5.18 -18.75 -3.98
N THR A 162 5.38 -18.36 -2.73
CA THR A 162 6.71 -18.06 -2.17
C THR A 162 7.34 -19.23 -1.43
N GLY A 163 6.53 -20.17 -0.90
CA GLY A 163 6.99 -21.24 -0.04
C GLY A 163 7.35 -20.78 1.38
N PHE A 164 7.03 -19.55 1.77
CA PHE A 164 7.28 -19.06 3.13
C PHE A 164 6.36 -19.75 4.13
N PRO A 165 6.83 -20.08 5.37
CA PRO A 165 6.07 -20.82 6.35
C PRO A 165 5.11 -19.93 7.17
N ILE A 166 4.34 -19.04 6.50
CA ILE A 166 3.50 -18.03 7.15
C ILE A 166 2.42 -18.69 8.03
N THR A 167 1.76 -19.73 7.54
CA THR A 167 0.75 -20.48 8.32
C THR A 167 1.35 -21.05 9.60
N GLN A 168 2.53 -21.67 9.51
CA GLN A 168 3.19 -22.28 10.66
C GLN A 168 3.55 -21.23 11.71
N ASP A 169 4.13 -20.11 11.29
CA ASP A 169 4.54 -19.06 12.21
C ASP A 169 3.35 -18.30 12.79
N LEU A 170 2.26 -18.15 12.02
CA LEU A 170 1.02 -17.58 12.54
C LEU A 170 0.41 -18.46 13.62
N VAL A 171 0.41 -19.79 13.46
CA VAL A 171 -0.03 -20.72 14.50
C VAL A 171 0.84 -20.59 15.74
N HIS A 172 2.17 -20.56 15.60
CA HIS A 172 3.07 -20.36 16.73
C HIS A 172 2.81 -19.04 17.47
N LEU A 173 2.55 -17.96 16.72
CA LEU A 173 2.24 -16.65 17.29
C LEU A 173 0.94 -16.65 18.09
N LEU A 174 -0.08 -17.38 17.64
CA LEU A 174 -1.38 -17.48 18.32
C LEU A 174 -1.38 -18.39 19.55
N MET A 175 -0.35 -19.23 19.69
CA MET A 175 -0.22 -20.17 20.83
C MET A 175 0.62 -19.59 21.98
N GLN A 176 1.18 -18.39 21.83
CA GLN A 176 1.91 -17.67 22.88
C GLN A 176 0.97 -16.86 23.77
#